data_ba72dfa39df6432aba3df7741b81a446
#
_entry.id   ba72dfa39df6432aba3df7741b81a446
#
_cell.length_a   1.000
_cell.length_b   1.000
_cell.length_c   1.000
_cell.angle_alpha   90.00
_cell.angle_beta   90.00
_cell.angle_gamma   90.00
#
_symmetry.space_group_name_H-M   'P 1'
#
loop_
_entity.id
_entity.type
_entity.pdbx_description
1 polymer ?
#
loop_
_entity_poly.entity_id
_entity_poly.type
_entity_poly.pdbx_seq_one_letter_code
_entity_poly.pdbx_strand_id
1 'polypeptide(L)'
;YVYSQTIPGAGGMPIGTNGKAMLLLSGGIDSPVAGYMIAKRGVKIDAVYFHAPPYTSERAKQKVVDLARLVAKYSGPIRLHVVNFTDIQLYIYDQCPHDELTIIMRRYMMRIAEHFAKKDRCLGLITGESIGQVASQTLQSLASTNEVCTLPVYRPVIGFDKEEIVRISRKIDTFETSIQPFEDCCTIFVAKHPVTKPNLKVIRRSEQKLSEKIDELMETALNTTEIIEIQ
;
A
#
# COMPACT_ATOMS: atom_id res chain seq x y z
N TYR A 1 31.11 -18.95 30.15
CA TYR A 1 30.43 -17.78 30.71
C TYR A 1 29.35 -18.27 31.66
N VAL A 2 29.27 -17.65 32.86
CA VAL A 2 28.22 -17.91 33.84
C VAL A 2 27.36 -16.66 33.94
N TYR A 3 26.04 -16.81 33.79
CA TYR A 3 25.06 -15.71 33.88
C TYR A 3 23.86 -16.16 34.72
N SER A 4 23.28 -15.23 35.44
CA SER A 4 22.12 -15.47 36.32
C SER A 4 20.77 -15.18 35.64
N GLN A 5 20.79 -14.45 34.52
CA GLN A 5 19.56 -14.07 33.81
C GLN A 5 19.82 -13.94 32.30
N THR A 6 18.84 -14.40 31.51
CA THR A 6 18.81 -14.15 30.04
C THR A 6 17.64 -13.21 29.74
N ILE A 7 17.97 -12.05 29.17
CA ILE A 7 16.95 -11.06 28.75
C ILE A 7 16.83 -11.16 27.24
N PRO A 8 15.64 -11.53 26.71
CA PRO A 8 15.43 -11.55 25.25
C PRO A 8 15.61 -10.16 24.65
N GLY A 9 16.40 -10.05 23.59
CA GLY A 9 16.52 -8.83 22.80
C GLY A 9 15.30 -8.61 21.90
N ALA A 10 15.26 -7.44 21.23
CA ALA A 10 14.17 -7.07 20.32
C ALA A 10 14.03 -8.03 19.12
N GLY A 11 15.06 -8.79 18.80
CA GLY A 11 15.14 -9.64 17.60
C GLY A 11 15.25 -8.80 16.33
N GLY A 12 15.23 -9.48 15.18
CA GLY A 12 15.34 -8.82 13.88
C GLY A 12 16.78 -8.57 13.42
N MET A 13 16.93 -7.63 12.49
CA MET A 13 18.22 -7.23 11.91
C MET A 13 18.39 -5.72 11.99
N PRO A 14 19.62 -5.20 12.05
CA PRO A 14 19.86 -3.76 12.06
C PRO A 14 19.27 -3.06 10.82
N ILE A 15 18.67 -1.89 11.01
CA ILE A 15 18.02 -1.12 9.94
C ILE A 15 19.02 -0.81 8.83
N GLY A 16 18.62 -1.03 7.58
CA GLY A 16 19.39 -0.72 6.38
C GLY A 16 20.37 -1.80 5.93
N THR A 17 20.48 -2.91 6.66
CA THR A 17 21.38 -4.03 6.28
C THR A 17 20.89 -4.79 5.05
N ASN A 18 19.59 -4.74 4.74
CA ASN A 18 18.94 -5.45 3.62
C ASN A 18 18.27 -4.52 2.60
N GLY A 19 18.89 -3.35 2.36
CA GLY A 19 18.40 -2.42 1.33
C GLY A 19 17.15 -1.67 1.73
N LYS A 20 16.35 -1.25 0.73
CA LYS A 20 15.17 -0.42 0.88
C LYS A 20 14.00 -0.95 0.04
N ALA A 21 12.77 -0.78 0.54
CA ALA A 21 11.54 -1.13 -0.18
C ALA A 21 10.47 -0.05 -0.01
N MET A 22 9.55 0.01 -0.97
CA MET A 22 8.43 0.96 -1.01
C MET A 22 7.17 0.30 -0.46
N LEU A 23 6.63 0.83 0.63
CA LEU A 23 5.38 0.38 1.24
C LEU A 23 4.19 1.14 0.65
N LEU A 24 3.21 0.42 0.10
CA LEU A 24 1.89 0.99 -0.16
C LEU A 24 1.16 1.11 1.18
N LEU A 25 1.24 2.29 1.79
CA LEU A 25 0.68 2.56 3.12
C LEU A 25 -0.74 3.10 2.97
N SER A 26 -1.67 2.54 3.72
CA SER A 26 -3.06 2.99 3.82
C SER A 26 -3.42 3.29 5.28
N GLY A 27 -4.60 3.86 5.51
CA GLY A 27 -5.15 4.08 6.84
C GLY A 27 -5.66 2.80 7.54
N GLY A 28 -5.59 1.63 6.87
CA GLY A 28 -6.03 0.35 7.41
C GLY A 28 -5.02 -0.31 8.35
N ILE A 29 -5.43 -1.45 8.93
CA ILE A 29 -4.64 -2.20 9.92
C ILE A 29 -3.46 -2.93 9.26
N ASP A 30 -3.64 -3.41 8.02
CA ASP A 30 -2.78 -4.44 7.42
C ASP A 30 -1.46 -3.87 6.90
N SER A 31 -1.49 -2.69 6.25
CA SER A 31 -0.30 -2.12 5.62
C SER A 31 0.79 -1.68 6.61
N PRO A 32 0.49 -1.07 7.79
CA PRO A 32 1.51 -0.80 8.81
C PRO A 32 2.16 -2.08 9.35
N VAL A 33 1.36 -3.14 9.53
CA VAL A 33 1.87 -4.45 9.97
C VAL A 33 2.81 -5.04 8.92
N ALA A 34 2.44 -4.97 7.65
CA ALA A 34 3.29 -5.42 6.54
C ALA A 34 4.63 -4.66 6.51
N GLY A 35 4.59 -3.34 6.67
CA GLY A 35 5.79 -2.49 6.78
C GLY A 35 6.70 -2.92 7.93
N TYR A 36 6.14 -3.08 9.13
CA TYR A 36 6.88 -3.56 10.29
C TYR A 36 7.53 -4.93 10.07
N MET A 37 6.80 -5.89 9.49
CA MET A 37 7.31 -7.24 9.27
C MET A 37 8.52 -7.28 8.34
N ILE A 38 8.58 -6.39 7.35
CA ILE A 38 9.73 -6.26 6.46
C ILE A 38 10.84 -5.43 7.13
N ALA A 39 10.50 -4.33 7.82
CA ALA A 39 11.45 -3.47 8.51
C ALA A 39 12.29 -4.23 9.54
N LYS A 40 11.68 -5.12 10.35
CA LYS A 40 12.40 -5.94 11.33
C LYS A 40 13.43 -6.91 10.70
N ARG A 41 13.42 -7.09 9.37
CA ARG A 41 14.42 -7.85 8.63
C ARG A 41 15.57 -6.97 8.09
N GLY A 42 15.69 -5.74 8.63
CA GLY A 42 16.76 -4.82 8.29
C GLY A 42 16.52 -4.00 7.01
N VAL A 43 15.31 -4.01 6.48
CA VAL A 43 14.94 -3.23 5.28
C VAL A 43 14.50 -1.83 5.69
N LYS A 44 15.09 -0.79 5.08
CA LYS A 44 14.56 0.57 5.15
C LYS A 44 13.25 0.67 4.40
N ILE A 45 12.31 1.46 4.90
CA ILE A 45 11.00 1.66 4.30
C ILE A 45 10.87 3.10 3.82
N ASP A 46 10.53 3.29 2.55
CA ASP A 46 9.82 4.47 2.08
C ASP A 46 8.37 4.09 1.82
N ALA A 47 7.46 5.06 1.77
CA ALA A 47 6.05 4.77 1.63
C ALA A 47 5.37 5.63 0.57
N VAL A 48 4.30 5.10 -0.02
CA VAL A 48 3.38 5.81 -0.90
C VAL A 48 1.97 5.67 -0.37
N TYR A 49 1.26 6.80 -0.29
CA TYR A 49 -0.15 6.89 0.09
C TYR A 49 -0.94 7.56 -1.04
N PHE A 50 -2.10 7.01 -1.35
CA PHE A 50 -3.00 7.53 -2.36
C PHE A 50 -4.11 8.33 -1.69
N HIS A 51 -4.09 9.63 -1.89
CA HIS A 51 -5.08 10.57 -1.38
C HIS A 51 -6.02 11.01 -2.50
N ALA A 52 -7.32 11.16 -2.22
CA ALA A 52 -8.31 11.50 -3.23
C ALA A 52 -9.24 12.65 -2.76
N PRO A 53 -8.72 13.87 -2.58
CA PRO A 53 -9.54 15.02 -2.22
C PRO A 53 -10.51 15.37 -3.37
N PRO A 54 -11.76 15.83 -3.08
CA PRO A 54 -12.35 16.05 -1.75
C PRO A 54 -12.99 14.80 -1.13
N TYR A 55 -12.89 13.64 -1.77
CA TYR A 55 -13.53 12.40 -1.33
C TYR A 55 -12.88 11.80 -0.08
N THR A 56 -11.55 11.94 0.07
CA THR A 56 -10.86 11.64 1.32
C THR A 56 -10.51 12.93 2.05
N SER A 57 -10.68 12.92 3.38
CA SER A 57 -10.45 14.10 4.21
C SER A 57 -8.97 14.30 4.55
N GLU A 58 -8.58 15.53 4.93
CA GLU A 58 -7.25 15.79 5.50
C GLU A 58 -6.99 14.97 6.78
N ARG A 59 -8.04 14.61 7.53
CA ARG A 59 -7.94 13.71 8.69
C ARG A 59 -7.53 12.29 8.28
N ALA A 60 -7.99 11.80 7.12
CA ALA A 60 -7.54 10.53 6.57
C ALA A 60 -6.05 10.57 6.20
N LYS A 61 -5.58 11.66 5.60
CA LYS A 61 -4.16 11.89 5.33
C LYS A 61 -3.35 11.96 6.63
N GLN A 62 -3.80 12.71 7.63
CA GLN A 62 -3.12 12.82 8.93
C GLN A 62 -3.02 11.46 9.62
N LYS A 63 -4.07 10.64 9.58
CA LYS A 63 -4.07 9.27 10.08
C LYS A 63 -2.93 8.44 9.47
N VAL A 64 -2.73 8.53 8.16
CA VAL A 64 -1.64 7.81 7.47
C VAL A 64 -0.27 8.35 7.86
N VAL A 65 -0.11 9.66 8.01
CA VAL A 65 1.11 10.29 8.54
C VAL A 65 1.43 9.74 9.95
N ASP A 66 0.44 9.63 10.82
CA ASP A 66 0.62 9.11 12.18
C ASP A 66 0.98 7.62 12.16
N LEU A 67 0.37 6.83 11.27
CA LEU A 67 0.76 5.43 11.06
C LEU A 67 2.20 5.31 10.54
N ALA A 68 2.61 6.17 9.62
CA ALA A 68 3.98 6.22 9.12
C ALA A 68 4.99 6.51 10.26
N ARG A 69 4.66 7.43 11.19
CA ARG A 69 5.48 7.70 12.39
C ARG A 69 5.63 6.48 13.29
N LEU A 70 4.53 5.72 13.48
CA LEU A 70 4.58 4.51 14.29
C LEU A 70 5.43 3.42 13.64
N VAL A 71 5.37 3.25 12.32
CA VAL A 71 6.21 2.32 11.56
C VAL A 71 7.68 2.78 11.58
N ALA A 72 7.93 4.09 11.51
CA ALA A 72 9.28 4.68 11.53
C ALA A 72 10.08 4.32 12.81
N LYS A 73 9.41 4.05 13.92
CA LYS A 73 10.06 3.53 15.15
C LYS A 73 10.85 2.23 14.90
N TYR A 74 10.45 1.46 13.88
CA TYR A 74 11.04 0.16 13.54
C TYR A 74 11.87 0.16 12.26
N SER A 75 11.59 1.07 11.32
CA SER A 75 12.28 1.16 10.02
C SER A 75 13.32 2.28 9.95
N GLY A 76 13.36 3.16 10.96
CA GLY A 76 14.02 4.47 10.84
C GLY A 76 13.19 5.44 9.99
N PRO A 77 13.74 6.61 9.65
CA PRO A 77 13.03 7.64 8.89
C PRO A 77 12.40 7.11 7.61
N ILE A 78 11.16 7.57 7.31
CA ILE A 78 10.37 7.19 6.14
C ILE A 78 10.14 8.43 5.28
N ARG A 79 10.42 8.33 3.98
CA ARG A 79 9.93 9.28 2.99
C ARG A 79 8.54 8.82 2.54
N LEU A 80 7.52 9.62 2.88
CA LEU A 80 6.13 9.35 2.52
C LEU A 80 5.74 10.19 1.29
N HIS A 81 5.46 9.52 0.19
CA HIS A 81 4.90 10.12 -1.02
C HIS A 81 3.37 10.16 -0.92
N VAL A 82 2.78 11.35 -0.88
CA VAL A 82 1.32 11.55 -0.88
C VAL A 82 0.88 11.91 -2.28
N VAL A 83 0.28 10.95 -2.96
CA VAL A 83 -0.13 11.04 -4.37
C VAL A 83 -1.59 11.47 -4.45
N ASN A 84 -1.89 12.57 -5.15
CA ASN A 84 -3.27 12.89 -5.51
C ASN A 84 -3.76 11.94 -6.61
N PHE A 85 -4.68 11.06 -6.24
CA PHE A 85 -5.20 10.01 -7.12
C PHE A 85 -6.59 10.32 -7.69
N THR A 86 -7.18 11.49 -7.36
CA THR A 86 -8.57 11.85 -7.67
C THR A 86 -8.87 11.76 -9.17
N ASP A 87 -8.10 12.46 -10.00
CA ASP A 87 -8.39 12.56 -11.43
C ASP A 87 -8.25 11.21 -12.14
N ILE A 88 -7.24 10.41 -11.76
CA ILE A 88 -7.07 9.05 -12.24
C ILE A 88 -8.27 8.19 -11.86
N GLN A 89 -8.70 8.27 -10.61
CA GLN A 89 -9.81 7.48 -10.07
C GLN A 89 -11.13 7.82 -10.76
N LEU A 90 -11.43 9.10 -10.97
CA LEU A 90 -12.61 9.57 -11.69
C LEU A 90 -12.58 9.15 -13.15
N TYR A 91 -11.44 9.25 -13.81
CA TYR A 91 -11.31 8.85 -15.21
C TYR A 91 -11.50 7.33 -15.39
N ILE A 92 -10.96 6.51 -14.48
CA ILE A 92 -11.21 5.07 -14.47
C ILE A 92 -12.70 4.78 -14.23
N TYR A 93 -13.34 5.50 -13.31
CA TYR A 93 -14.76 5.35 -13.01
C TYR A 93 -15.65 5.63 -14.24
N ASP A 94 -15.33 6.67 -15.02
CA ASP A 94 -16.11 7.06 -16.20
C ASP A 94 -15.90 6.11 -17.40
N GLN A 95 -14.70 5.56 -17.57
CA GLN A 95 -14.35 4.83 -18.78
C GLN A 95 -14.42 3.31 -18.64
N CYS A 96 -14.32 2.77 -17.44
CA CYS A 96 -14.20 1.33 -17.19
C CYS A 96 -15.45 0.71 -16.59
N PRO A 97 -15.69 -0.61 -16.80
CA PRO A 97 -16.76 -1.33 -16.12
C PRO A 97 -16.64 -1.23 -14.62
N HIS A 98 -17.75 -0.94 -13.93
CA HIS A 98 -17.74 -0.66 -12.49
C HIS A 98 -17.33 -1.86 -11.63
N ASP A 99 -17.62 -3.08 -12.05
CA ASP A 99 -17.20 -4.30 -11.36
C ASP A 99 -15.68 -4.56 -11.43
N GLU A 100 -14.97 -3.93 -12.40
CA GLU A 100 -13.52 -4.03 -12.57
C GLU A 100 -12.74 -2.88 -11.90
N LEU A 101 -13.41 -1.81 -11.43
CA LEU A 101 -12.80 -0.57 -10.99
C LEU A 101 -11.69 -0.79 -9.96
N THR A 102 -11.96 -1.57 -8.91
CA THR A 102 -10.98 -1.80 -7.85
C THR A 102 -9.69 -2.44 -8.37
N ILE A 103 -9.81 -3.39 -9.31
CA ILE A 103 -8.64 -4.06 -9.90
C ILE A 103 -7.85 -3.06 -10.76
N ILE A 104 -8.53 -2.31 -11.62
CA ILE A 104 -7.89 -1.33 -12.51
C ILE A 104 -7.22 -0.22 -11.69
N MET A 105 -7.91 0.37 -10.72
CA MET A 105 -7.31 1.38 -9.81
C MET A 105 -6.04 0.85 -9.13
N ARG A 106 -6.10 -0.37 -8.57
CA ARG A 106 -4.93 -0.98 -7.92
C ARG A 106 -3.77 -1.20 -8.89
N ARG A 107 -4.02 -1.54 -10.13
CA ARG A 107 -2.98 -1.67 -11.17
C ARG A 107 -2.27 -0.32 -11.41
N TYR A 108 -3.01 0.79 -11.45
CA TYR A 108 -2.40 2.13 -11.56
C TYR A 108 -1.68 2.54 -10.28
N MET A 109 -2.20 2.24 -9.11
CA MET A 109 -1.50 2.44 -7.83
C MET A 109 -0.17 1.69 -7.80
N MET A 110 -0.12 0.44 -8.27
CA MET A 110 1.11 -0.35 -8.33
C MET A 110 2.13 0.25 -9.31
N ARG A 111 1.70 0.76 -10.49
CA ARG A 111 2.58 1.46 -11.45
C ARG A 111 3.19 2.73 -10.83
N ILE A 112 2.38 3.54 -10.14
CA ILE A 112 2.84 4.75 -9.45
C ILE A 112 3.82 4.39 -8.32
N ALA A 113 3.46 3.40 -7.50
CA ALA A 113 4.33 2.93 -6.42
C ALA A 113 5.69 2.44 -6.94
N GLU A 114 5.69 1.70 -8.06
CA GLU A 114 6.93 1.22 -8.69
C GLU A 114 7.75 2.37 -9.27
N HIS A 115 7.11 3.41 -9.83
CA HIS A 115 7.81 4.61 -10.29
C HIS A 115 8.61 5.26 -9.15
N PHE A 116 7.97 5.52 -8.00
CA PHE A 116 8.65 6.09 -6.83
C PHE A 116 9.67 5.12 -6.24
N ALA A 117 9.37 3.83 -6.22
CA ALA A 117 10.32 2.82 -5.76
C ALA A 117 11.63 2.85 -6.56
N LYS A 118 11.54 2.92 -7.89
CA LYS A 118 12.71 3.04 -8.77
C LYS A 118 13.46 4.36 -8.57
N LYS A 119 12.73 5.48 -8.47
CA LYS A 119 13.30 6.81 -8.21
C LYS A 119 14.06 6.85 -6.89
N ASP A 120 13.53 6.23 -5.84
CA ASP A 120 14.13 6.20 -4.51
C ASP A 120 15.06 5.00 -4.29
N ARG A 121 15.39 4.24 -5.35
CA ARG A 121 16.27 3.08 -5.32
C ARG A 121 15.80 1.97 -4.37
N CYS A 122 14.49 1.78 -4.27
CA CYS A 122 13.89 0.65 -3.59
C CYS A 122 14.02 -0.62 -4.45
N LEU A 123 14.19 -1.76 -3.81
CA LEU A 123 14.41 -3.07 -4.46
C LEU A 123 13.12 -3.90 -4.58
N GLY A 124 11.99 -3.37 -4.11
CA GLY A 124 10.69 -4.04 -4.17
C GLY A 124 9.58 -3.19 -3.58
N LEU A 125 8.35 -3.67 -3.76
CA LEU A 125 7.14 -3.11 -3.21
C LEU A 125 6.67 -3.95 -2.02
N ILE A 126 5.98 -3.33 -1.06
CA ILE A 126 5.38 -4.03 0.08
C ILE A 126 3.90 -3.67 0.10
N THR A 127 3.04 -4.69 0.22
CA THR A 127 1.60 -4.50 0.38
C THR A 127 1.06 -5.27 1.59
N GLY A 128 -0.01 -4.77 2.19
CA GLY A 128 -0.72 -5.40 3.31
C GLY A 128 -1.84 -6.36 2.85
N GLU A 129 -1.69 -7.00 1.70
CA GLU A 129 -2.72 -7.89 1.15
C GLU A 129 -2.72 -9.25 1.87
N SER A 130 -3.94 -9.74 2.19
CA SER A 130 -4.19 -11.10 2.71
C SER A 130 -5.22 -11.81 1.83
N ILE A 131 -4.98 -13.08 1.49
CA ILE A 131 -5.85 -13.85 0.59
C ILE A 131 -7.26 -13.98 1.17
N GLY A 132 -8.26 -13.60 0.37
CA GLY A 132 -9.68 -13.81 0.70
C GLY A 132 -10.26 -12.81 1.71
N GLN A 133 -9.49 -11.85 2.20
CA GLN A 133 -9.97 -10.86 3.17
C GLN A 133 -11.02 -9.91 2.55
N VAL A 134 -10.84 -9.52 1.30
CA VAL A 134 -11.79 -8.72 0.49
C VAL A 134 -11.81 -9.21 -0.95
N ALA A 135 -12.83 -8.80 -1.71
CA ALA A 135 -13.04 -9.23 -3.09
C ALA A 135 -11.83 -8.98 -4.03
N SER A 136 -11.08 -7.92 -3.80
CA SER A 136 -9.88 -7.59 -4.58
C SER A 136 -8.60 -8.35 -4.15
N GLN A 137 -8.69 -9.24 -3.16
CA GLN A 137 -7.56 -10.00 -2.62
C GLN A 137 -7.70 -11.52 -2.87
N THR A 138 -8.35 -11.91 -3.96
CA THR A 138 -8.30 -13.29 -4.46
C THR A 138 -6.99 -13.54 -5.19
N LEU A 139 -6.59 -14.81 -5.37
CA LEU A 139 -5.36 -15.14 -6.11
C LEU A 139 -5.37 -14.56 -7.53
N GLN A 140 -6.52 -14.57 -8.21
CA GLN A 140 -6.67 -14.00 -9.55
C GLN A 140 -6.53 -12.48 -9.54
N SER A 141 -7.12 -11.81 -8.54
CA SER A 141 -7.01 -10.37 -8.36
C SER A 141 -5.56 -9.96 -8.08
N LEU A 142 -4.89 -10.69 -7.18
CA LEU A 142 -3.48 -10.45 -6.85
C LEU A 142 -2.56 -10.69 -8.05
N ALA A 143 -2.79 -11.74 -8.83
CA ALA A 143 -2.05 -11.99 -10.07
C ALA A 143 -2.25 -10.86 -11.09
N SER A 144 -3.49 -10.35 -11.23
CA SER A 144 -3.82 -9.23 -12.12
C SER A 144 -3.12 -7.93 -11.69
N THR A 145 -3.09 -7.60 -10.41
CA THR A 145 -2.41 -6.41 -9.91
C THR A 145 -0.89 -6.53 -9.93
N ASN A 146 -0.36 -7.73 -9.72
CA ASN A 146 1.09 -7.99 -9.75
C ASN A 146 1.68 -7.88 -11.17
N GLU A 147 0.89 -8.18 -12.18
CA GLU A 147 1.33 -8.26 -13.59
C GLU A 147 1.91 -6.94 -14.12
N VAL A 148 1.51 -5.80 -13.55
CA VAL A 148 2.01 -4.48 -13.97
C VAL A 148 3.34 -4.09 -13.29
N CYS A 149 3.85 -4.91 -12.38
CA CYS A 149 5.10 -4.66 -11.66
C CYS A 149 6.25 -5.45 -12.26
N THR A 150 7.41 -4.81 -12.35
CA THR A 150 8.69 -5.44 -12.69
C THR A 150 9.54 -5.70 -11.45
N LEU A 151 9.33 -4.94 -10.37
CA LEU A 151 9.95 -5.16 -9.08
C LEU A 151 9.21 -6.28 -8.30
N PRO A 152 9.90 -7.03 -7.44
CA PRO A 152 9.26 -7.96 -6.52
C PRO A 152 8.21 -7.27 -5.65
N VAL A 153 7.07 -7.94 -5.42
CA VAL A 153 6.01 -7.48 -4.51
C VAL A 153 5.97 -8.39 -3.30
N TYR A 154 6.37 -7.86 -2.15
CA TYR A 154 6.38 -8.57 -0.87
C TYR A 154 5.03 -8.41 -0.18
N ARG A 155 4.43 -9.54 0.21
CA ARG A 155 3.14 -9.63 0.90
C ARG A 155 3.29 -10.38 2.21
N PRO A 156 3.89 -9.77 3.25
CA PRO A 156 4.26 -10.48 4.47
C PRO A 156 3.07 -11.02 5.27
N VAL A 157 1.86 -10.48 5.06
CA VAL A 157 0.62 -10.93 5.74
C VAL A 157 -0.29 -11.76 4.85
N ILE A 158 0.20 -12.25 3.71
CA ILE A 158 -0.62 -12.88 2.66
C ILE A 158 -1.44 -14.10 3.14
N GLY A 159 -0.91 -14.87 4.08
CA GLY A 159 -1.56 -16.05 4.65
C GLY A 159 -2.12 -15.84 6.05
N PHE A 160 -2.13 -14.62 6.57
CA PHE A 160 -2.61 -14.32 7.92
C PHE A 160 -4.10 -14.08 7.91
N ASP A 161 -4.78 -14.54 8.96
CA ASP A 161 -6.14 -14.10 9.24
C ASP A 161 -6.17 -12.71 9.91
N LYS A 162 -7.38 -12.17 10.07
CA LYS A 162 -7.54 -10.81 10.61
C LYS A 162 -7.07 -10.70 12.06
N GLU A 163 -7.24 -11.75 12.86
CA GLU A 163 -6.86 -11.74 14.28
C GLU A 163 -5.33 -11.75 14.44
N GLU A 164 -4.63 -12.50 13.60
CA GLU A 164 -3.17 -12.52 13.58
C GLU A 164 -2.61 -11.13 13.27
N ILE A 165 -3.17 -10.45 12.26
CA ILE A 165 -2.77 -9.10 11.88
C ILE A 165 -3.08 -8.10 13.01
N VAL A 166 -4.27 -8.15 13.61
CA VAL A 166 -4.67 -7.29 14.73
C VAL A 166 -3.74 -7.48 15.94
N ARG A 167 -3.34 -8.72 16.22
CA ARG A 167 -2.40 -9.00 17.33
C ARG A 167 -1.06 -8.29 17.12
N ILE A 168 -0.54 -8.32 15.89
CA ILE A 168 0.72 -7.62 15.56
C ILE A 168 0.50 -6.10 15.59
N SER A 169 -0.61 -5.61 15.03
CA SER A 169 -0.94 -4.18 15.01
C SER A 169 -1.00 -3.58 16.42
N ARG A 170 -1.58 -4.30 17.40
CA ARG A 170 -1.56 -3.90 18.81
C ARG A 170 -0.15 -3.90 19.40
N LYS A 171 0.67 -4.90 19.05
CA LYS A 171 2.07 -4.99 19.53
C LYS A 171 2.93 -3.82 19.06
N ILE A 172 2.64 -3.24 17.90
CA ILE A 172 3.39 -2.12 17.32
C ILE A 172 2.67 -0.77 17.47
N ASP A 173 1.64 -0.70 18.31
CA ASP A 173 0.86 0.49 18.63
C ASP A 173 0.13 1.15 17.45
N THR A 174 -0.07 0.44 16.33
CA THR A 174 -0.76 0.98 15.15
C THR A 174 -2.27 0.76 15.17
N PHE A 175 -2.78 -0.13 16.02
CA PHE A 175 -4.19 -0.55 16.00
C PHE A 175 -5.15 0.61 16.24
N GLU A 176 -4.97 1.37 17.34
CA GLU A 176 -5.90 2.45 17.73
C GLU A 176 -5.95 3.58 16.68
N THR A 177 -4.82 3.87 16.03
CA THR A 177 -4.78 4.82 14.92
C THR A 177 -5.49 4.25 13.70
N SER A 178 -5.25 2.97 13.37
CA SER A 178 -5.82 2.32 12.18
C SER A 178 -7.35 2.20 12.20
N ILE A 179 -7.97 2.05 13.37
CA ILE A 179 -9.43 1.90 13.50
C ILE A 179 -10.19 3.23 13.51
N GLN A 180 -9.51 4.38 13.45
CA GLN A 180 -10.18 5.68 13.35
C GLN A 180 -11.05 5.73 12.10
N PRO A 181 -12.27 6.35 12.16
CA PRO A 181 -13.29 6.29 11.12
C PRO A 181 -13.01 7.26 9.95
N PHE A 182 -11.82 7.19 9.37
CA PHE A 182 -11.44 7.96 8.19
C PHE A 182 -11.16 7.00 7.03
N GLU A 183 -11.90 7.17 5.94
CA GLU A 183 -11.88 6.26 4.80
C GLU A 183 -10.69 6.49 3.87
N ASP A 184 -10.19 5.40 3.28
CA ASP A 184 -9.18 5.41 2.23
C ASP A 184 -9.80 5.61 0.84
N CYS A 185 -9.02 6.05 -0.13
CA CYS A 185 -9.48 6.29 -1.51
C CYS A 185 -10.10 5.05 -2.18
N CYS A 186 -9.66 3.85 -1.82
CA CYS A 186 -10.16 2.60 -2.41
C CYS A 186 -11.61 2.26 -2.02
N THR A 187 -12.16 2.90 -0.97
CA THR A 187 -13.54 2.62 -0.50
C THR A 187 -14.60 3.52 -1.12
N ILE A 188 -14.19 4.59 -1.81
CA ILE A 188 -15.10 5.63 -2.31
C ILE A 188 -15.98 5.14 -3.47
N PHE A 189 -15.39 4.37 -4.40
CA PHE A 189 -16.06 3.89 -5.61
C PHE A 189 -16.09 2.36 -5.65
N VAL A 190 -16.62 1.75 -4.59
CA VAL A 190 -16.76 0.28 -4.54
C VAL A 190 -17.98 -0.15 -5.33
N ALA A 191 -17.78 -1.06 -6.28
CA ALA A 191 -18.88 -1.70 -6.99
C ALA A 191 -19.76 -2.53 -6.04
N LYS A 192 -21.08 -2.58 -6.28
CA LYS A 192 -21.98 -3.47 -5.55
C LYS A 192 -21.59 -4.94 -5.68
N HIS A 193 -21.06 -5.32 -6.84
CA HIS A 193 -20.61 -6.68 -7.17
C HIS A 193 -19.22 -6.61 -7.84
N PRO A 194 -18.13 -6.45 -7.04
CA PRO A 194 -16.80 -6.40 -7.59
C PRO A 194 -16.40 -7.77 -8.16
N VAL A 195 -15.65 -7.78 -9.25
CA VAL A 195 -15.12 -9.00 -9.83
C VAL A 195 -14.12 -9.66 -8.88
N THR A 196 -14.37 -10.93 -8.52
CA THR A 196 -13.47 -11.70 -7.64
C THR A 196 -12.53 -12.65 -8.42
N LYS A 197 -12.84 -12.93 -9.67
CA LYS A 197 -12.05 -13.75 -10.58
C LYS A 197 -11.79 -12.99 -11.88
N PRO A 198 -11.00 -11.90 -11.84
CA PRO A 198 -10.75 -11.11 -13.04
C PRO A 198 -10.03 -11.93 -14.10
N ASN A 199 -10.48 -11.80 -15.34
CA ASN A 199 -9.76 -12.32 -16.50
C ASN A 199 -8.77 -11.23 -16.97
N LEU A 200 -7.48 -11.55 -16.93
CA LEU A 200 -6.43 -10.60 -17.27
C LEU A 200 -6.57 -9.98 -18.67
N LYS A 201 -7.02 -10.77 -19.66
CA LYS A 201 -7.26 -10.26 -21.02
C LYS A 201 -8.38 -9.22 -21.05
N VAL A 202 -9.43 -9.43 -20.25
CA VAL A 202 -10.56 -8.50 -20.13
C VAL A 202 -10.09 -7.22 -19.43
N ILE A 203 -9.39 -7.33 -18.32
CA ILE A 203 -8.83 -6.16 -17.59
C ILE A 203 -7.92 -5.32 -18.50
N ARG A 204 -7.01 -5.94 -19.26
CA ARG A 204 -6.15 -5.23 -20.22
C ARG A 204 -6.96 -4.52 -21.31
N ARG A 205 -8.05 -5.15 -21.81
CA ARG A 205 -8.94 -4.52 -22.78
C ARG A 205 -9.68 -3.31 -22.20
N SER A 206 -10.10 -3.40 -20.95
CA SER A 206 -10.73 -2.28 -20.25
C SER A 206 -9.74 -1.14 -20.02
N GLU A 207 -8.48 -1.43 -19.66
CA GLU A 207 -7.43 -0.42 -19.57
C GLU A 207 -7.14 0.29 -20.91
N GLN A 208 -7.32 -0.36 -22.05
CA GLN A 208 -7.14 0.30 -23.37
C GLN A 208 -8.09 1.47 -23.58
N LYS A 209 -9.27 1.49 -22.92
CA LYS A 209 -10.20 2.62 -22.98
C LYS A 209 -9.65 3.88 -22.32
N LEU A 210 -8.63 3.74 -21.48
CA LEU A 210 -7.99 4.85 -20.78
C LEU A 210 -6.86 5.51 -21.59
N SER A 211 -6.46 4.93 -22.73
CA SER A 211 -5.26 5.32 -23.50
C SER A 211 -5.24 6.77 -23.96
N GLU A 212 -6.40 7.44 -24.05
CA GLU A 212 -6.48 8.83 -24.51
C GLU A 212 -5.88 9.83 -23.51
N LYS A 213 -6.05 9.59 -22.20
CA LYS A 213 -5.76 10.61 -21.18
C LYS A 213 -4.97 10.12 -19.97
N ILE A 214 -4.85 8.82 -19.80
CA ILE A 214 -4.31 8.24 -18.57
C ILE A 214 -2.84 8.59 -18.34
N ASP A 215 -2.04 8.69 -19.41
CA ASP A 215 -0.61 9.00 -19.30
C ASP A 215 -0.40 10.43 -18.81
N GLU A 216 -1.18 11.40 -19.29
CA GLU A 216 -1.18 12.80 -18.82
C GLU A 216 -1.59 12.89 -17.35
N LEU A 217 -2.66 12.16 -16.95
CA LEU A 217 -3.12 12.13 -15.56
C LEU A 217 -2.09 11.49 -14.62
N MET A 218 -1.44 10.43 -15.08
CA MET A 218 -0.34 9.79 -14.35
C MET A 218 0.85 10.75 -14.18
N GLU A 219 1.28 11.42 -15.24
CA GLU A 219 2.36 12.39 -15.19
C GLU A 219 2.04 13.54 -14.23
N THR A 220 0.83 14.06 -14.28
CA THR A 220 0.34 15.11 -13.36
C THR A 220 0.41 14.62 -11.92
N ALA A 221 -0.11 13.42 -11.62
CA ALA A 221 -0.09 12.86 -10.27
C ALA A 221 1.35 12.65 -9.74
N LEU A 222 2.26 12.19 -10.60
CA LEU A 222 3.67 12.00 -10.25
C LEU A 222 4.39 13.32 -9.96
N ASN A 223 4.13 14.36 -10.77
CA ASN A 223 4.79 15.66 -10.66
C ASN A 223 4.24 16.52 -9.50
N THR A 224 3.00 16.29 -9.09
CA THR A 224 2.34 17.04 -7.99
C THR A 224 2.37 16.30 -6.65
N THR A 225 3.06 15.16 -6.58
CA THR A 225 3.16 14.37 -5.35
C THR A 225 3.86 15.16 -4.24
N GLU A 226 3.19 15.27 -3.11
CA GLU A 226 3.76 15.85 -1.89
C GLU A 226 4.68 14.83 -1.21
N ILE A 227 5.82 15.29 -0.72
CA ILE A 227 6.77 14.44 0.01
C ILE A 227 6.82 14.91 1.46
N ILE A 228 6.55 13.99 2.39
CA ILE A 228 6.62 14.22 3.83
C ILE A 228 7.75 13.37 4.40
N GLU A 229 8.75 14.02 5.01
CA GLU A 229 9.83 13.31 5.71
C GLU A 229 9.37 12.98 7.14
N ILE A 230 9.23 11.69 7.45
CA ILE A 230 8.83 11.16 8.75
C ILE A 230 10.09 10.76 9.53
N GLN A 231 10.22 11.33 10.72
CA GLN A 231 11.34 11.05 11.64
C GLN A 231 10.90 10.14 12.79
#